data_12bfd081ccbdede621860011a5de56f9
#
_entry.id   12bfd081ccbdede621860011a5de56f9
#
_cell.length_a   1.000
_cell.length_b   1.000
_cell.length_c   1.000
_cell.angle_alpha   90.00
_cell.angle_beta   90.00
_cell.angle_gamma   90.00
#
_symmetry.space_group_name_H-M   'P 1'
#
loop_
_entity.id
_entity.type
_entity.pdbx_description
1 polymer ?
#
loop_
_entity_poly.entity_id
_entity_poly.type
_entity_poly.pdbx_seq_one_letter_code
_entity_poly.pdbx_strand_id
1 'polypeptide(L)'
;MEFIDLKTQYLRHQAEIEARMQAVLKHGHFIMGPEIAELEGQLAAYVGAPHAITVASGTDSLEIALRALGVGPGDEVVTVPFTWISTAEVIGLVGAKPVFVDIAAADFNIDVDRIEAAITPRTKVLLPVSLFGQMPDYGRINALAKKHGLAVIEDAAQSFGATQNGKRSCGVTAISSTS
;
A
#
# COMPACT_ATOMS: atom_id res chain seq x y z
N MET A 1 31.94 -1.49 3.18
CA MET A 1 30.72 -1.80 2.39
C MET A 1 29.57 -1.14 3.13
N GLU A 2 28.88 -0.20 2.50
CA GLU A 2 27.68 0.42 3.10
C GLU A 2 26.51 -0.55 2.94
N PHE A 3 25.68 -0.67 3.97
CA PHE A 3 24.49 -1.56 3.93
C PHE A 3 23.46 -1.08 2.90
N ILE A 4 23.31 0.25 2.78
CA ILE A 4 22.48 0.91 1.75
C ILE A 4 23.34 2.01 1.13
N ASP A 5 23.65 1.89 -0.17
CA ASP A 5 24.48 2.83 -0.91
C ASP A 5 23.62 3.73 -1.81
N LEU A 6 22.91 4.68 -1.19
CA LEU A 6 22.08 5.67 -1.89
C LEU A 6 22.93 6.61 -2.76
N LYS A 7 24.20 6.85 -2.40
CA LYS A 7 25.09 7.72 -3.16
C LYS A 7 25.42 7.13 -4.53
N THR A 8 25.73 5.85 -4.60
CA THR A 8 25.97 5.18 -5.89
C THR A 8 24.71 5.15 -6.74
N GLN A 9 23.54 4.94 -6.14
CA GLN A 9 22.26 5.01 -6.85
C GLN A 9 22.04 6.41 -7.43
N TYR A 10 22.22 7.46 -6.64
CA TYR A 10 22.10 8.85 -7.11
C TYR A 10 23.07 9.13 -8.27
N LEU A 11 24.36 8.79 -8.13
CA LEU A 11 25.36 9.05 -9.16
C LEU A 11 25.04 8.39 -10.50
N ARG A 12 24.40 7.22 -10.50
CA ARG A 12 23.96 6.52 -11.72
C ARG A 12 22.86 7.26 -12.48
N HIS A 13 22.03 8.01 -11.77
CA HIS A 13 20.87 8.73 -12.31
C HIS A 13 21.00 10.25 -12.18
N GLN A 14 22.18 10.75 -11.76
CA GLN A 14 22.39 12.16 -11.41
C GLN A 14 21.92 13.13 -12.49
N ALA A 15 22.36 12.93 -13.72
CA ALA A 15 22.04 13.85 -14.80
C ALA A 15 20.53 13.95 -15.06
N GLU A 16 19.82 12.84 -14.97
CA GLU A 16 18.36 12.81 -15.16
C GLU A 16 17.63 13.45 -13.98
N ILE A 17 18.03 13.12 -12.74
CA ILE A 17 17.44 13.70 -11.52
C ILE A 17 17.62 15.22 -11.52
N GLU A 18 18.85 15.71 -11.76
CA GLU A 18 19.14 17.15 -11.76
C GLU A 18 18.40 17.89 -12.88
N ALA A 19 18.30 17.29 -14.08
CA ALA A 19 17.54 17.88 -15.18
C ALA A 19 16.04 18.01 -14.84
N ARG A 20 15.44 17.01 -14.20
CA ARG A 20 14.04 17.05 -13.74
C ARG A 20 13.84 18.12 -12.66
N MET A 21 14.73 18.21 -11.68
CA MET A 21 14.68 19.26 -10.65
C MET A 21 14.77 20.66 -11.27
N GLN A 22 15.68 20.87 -12.23
CA GLN A 22 15.81 22.16 -12.94
C GLN A 22 14.57 22.50 -13.76
N ALA A 23 13.91 21.52 -14.36
CA ALA A 23 12.66 21.72 -15.09
C ALA A 23 11.56 22.27 -14.15
N VAL A 24 11.38 21.67 -12.96
CA VAL A 24 10.42 22.13 -11.96
C VAL A 24 10.73 23.57 -11.52
N LEU A 25 11.99 23.87 -11.22
CA LEU A 25 12.40 25.22 -10.84
C LEU A 25 12.14 26.24 -11.95
N LYS A 26 12.35 25.85 -13.21
CA LYS A 26 12.17 26.72 -14.37
C LYS A 26 10.72 27.09 -14.65
N HIS A 27 9.79 26.13 -14.54
CA HIS A 27 8.37 26.42 -14.78
C HIS A 27 7.63 26.89 -13.54
N GLY A 28 8.15 26.65 -12.34
CA GLY A 28 7.63 27.18 -11.07
C GLY A 28 6.29 26.57 -10.60
N HIS A 29 5.81 25.49 -11.21
CA HIS A 29 4.58 24.79 -10.79
C HIS A 29 4.92 23.76 -9.71
N PHE A 30 5.08 24.22 -8.46
CA PHE A 30 5.49 23.37 -7.34
C PHE A 30 4.35 22.54 -6.72
N ILE A 31 3.11 22.89 -7.01
CA ILE A 31 1.93 22.17 -6.51
C ILE A 31 1.23 21.55 -7.71
N MET A 32 1.04 20.22 -7.67
CA MET A 32 0.37 19.44 -8.73
C MET A 32 0.94 19.78 -10.13
N GLY A 33 2.27 19.85 -10.22
CA GLY A 33 3.00 20.09 -11.47
C GLY A 33 2.87 18.93 -12.46
N PRO A 34 3.31 19.14 -13.72
CA PRO A 34 3.18 18.12 -14.77
C PRO A 34 3.93 16.82 -14.44
N GLU A 35 4.98 16.87 -13.63
CA GLU A 35 5.75 15.70 -13.20
C GLU A 35 4.91 14.75 -12.35
N ILE A 36 3.95 15.27 -11.57
CA ILE A 36 3.03 14.45 -10.78
C ILE A 36 2.13 13.63 -11.70
N ALA A 37 1.49 14.26 -12.67
CA ALA A 37 0.62 13.56 -13.62
C ALA A 37 1.40 12.52 -14.45
N GLU A 38 2.64 12.85 -14.84
CA GLU A 38 3.54 11.91 -15.52
C GLU A 38 3.85 10.71 -14.63
N LEU A 39 4.22 10.93 -13.35
CA LEU A 39 4.52 9.87 -12.39
C LEU A 39 3.30 8.98 -12.15
N GLU A 40 2.13 9.55 -11.90
CA GLU A 40 0.88 8.81 -11.70
C GLU A 40 0.55 7.92 -12.91
N GLY A 41 0.69 8.45 -14.13
CA GLY A 41 0.51 7.68 -15.35
C GLY A 41 1.50 6.52 -15.48
N GLN A 42 2.77 6.74 -15.17
CA GLN A 42 3.81 5.71 -15.22
C GLN A 42 3.61 4.64 -14.14
N LEU A 43 3.27 5.03 -12.91
CA LEU A 43 2.99 4.09 -11.80
C LEU A 43 1.78 3.23 -12.12
N ALA A 44 0.68 3.83 -12.56
CA ALA A 44 -0.54 3.11 -12.96
C ALA A 44 -0.24 2.06 -14.05
N ALA A 45 0.47 2.47 -15.11
CA ALA A 45 0.86 1.57 -16.19
C ALA A 45 1.79 0.45 -15.70
N TYR A 46 2.76 0.78 -14.82
CA TYR A 46 3.72 -0.20 -14.31
C TYR A 46 3.05 -1.31 -13.51
N VAL A 47 2.12 -0.99 -12.61
CA VAL A 47 1.43 -1.97 -11.77
C VAL A 47 0.20 -2.59 -12.42
N GLY A 48 -0.29 -2.02 -13.54
CA GLY A 48 -1.51 -2.45 -14.22
C GLY A 48 -2.78 -1.99 -13.51
N ALA A 49 -2.71 -0.88 -12.75
CA ALA A 49 -3.87 -0.26 -12.12
C ALA A 49 -4.51 0.78 -13.06
N PRO A 50 -5.83 1.06 -12.94
CA PRO A 50 -6.47 2.11 -13.74
C PRO A 50 -6.01 3.52 -13.36
N HIS A 51 -5.63 3.73 -12.12
CA HIS A 51 -5.22 5.03 -11.59
C HIS A 51 -4.10 4.87 -10.56
N ALA A 52 -3.23 5.88 -10.45
CA ALA A 52 -2.37 6.12 -9.31
C ALA A 52 -2.61 7.56 -8.83
N ILE A 53 -2.57 7.78 -7.54
CA ILE A 53 -2.82 9.08 -6.91
C ILE A 53 -1.69 9.33 -5.93
N THR A 54 -0.94 10.40 -6.14
CA THR A 54 0.13 10.81 -5.24
C THR A 54 -0.43 11.57 -4.04
N VAL A 55 0.12 11.25 -2.87
CA VAL A 55 -0.23 11.87 -1.58
C VAL A 55 1.04 12.19 -0.80
N ALA A 56 0.93 12.79 0.38
CA ALA A 56 2.10 13.26 1.11
C ALA A 56 2.98 12.14 1.67
N SER A 57 2.40 10.99 2.02
CA SER A 57 3.13 9.82 2.54
C SER A 57 2.33 8.52 2.38
N GLY A 58 2.99 7.36 2.59
CA GLY A 58 2.29 6.07 2.65
C GLY A 58 1.28 6.01 3.81
N THR A 59 1.57 6.65 4.92
CA THR A 59 0.63 6.77 6.04
C THR A 59 -0.64 7.50 5.63
N ASP A 60 -0.50 8.66 4.96
CA ASP A 60 -1.66 9.42 4.44
C ASP A 60 -2.44 8.61 3.41
N SER A 61 -1.77 7.84 2.55
CA SER A 61 -2.45 7.03 1.53
C SER A 61 -3.33 5.95 2.16
N LEU A 62 -2.87 5.29 3.22
CA LEU A 62 -3.66 4.31 3.96
C LEU A 62 -4.86 4.96 4.66
N GLU A 63 -4.65 6.10 5.32
CA GLU A 63 -5.73 6.85 5.96
C GLU A 63 -6.79 7.30 4.96
N ILE A 64 -6.36 7.90 3.83
CA ILE A 64 -7.25 8.33 2.74
C ILE A 64 -8.03 7.14 2.18
N ALA A 65 -7.39 5.99 1.97
CA ALA A 65 -8.05 4.78 1.49
C ALA A 65 -9.16 4.30 2.45
N LEU A 66 -8.88 4.27 3.77
CA LEU A 66 -9.88 3.92 4.77
C LEU A 66 -11.06 4.91 4.78
N ARG A 67 -10.77 6.22 4.74
CA ARG A 67 -11.81 7.27 4.66
C ARG A 67 -12.64 7.18 3.37
N ALA A 68 -12.01 6.90 2.24
CA ALA A 68 -12.70 6.72 0.95
C ALA A 68 -13.67 5.53 0.97
N LEU A 69 -13.36 4.48 1.74
CA LEU A 69 -14.25 3.35 1.98
C LEU A 69 -15.29 3.59 3.08
N GLY A 70 -15.33 4.78 3.67
CA GLY A 70 -16.29 5.15 4.71
C GLY A 70 -16.03 4.43 6.04
N VAL A 71 -14.79 4.04 6.32
CA VAL A 71 -14.39 3.41 7.59
C VAL A 71 -14.32 4.49 8.69
N GLY A 72 -14.89 4.20 9.84
CA GLY A 72 -14.95 5.14 10.96
C GLY A 72 -15.31 4.49 12.30
N PRO A 73 -15.76 5.28 13.28
CA PRO A 73 -16.09 4.80 14.61
C PRO A 73 -17.12 3.66 14.60
N GLY A 74 -16.81 2.59 15.31
CA GLY A 74 -17.63 1.37 15.38
C GLY A 74 -17.28 0.29 14.36
N ASP A 75 -16.49 0.62 13.34
CA ASP A 75 -16.03 -0.32 12.33
C ASP A 75 -14.75 -1.05 12.80
N GLU A 76 -14.50 -2.20 12.20
CA GLU A 76 -13.30 -3.00 12.42
C GLU A 76 -12.53 -3.20 11.11
N VAL A 77 -11.19 -3.14 11.22
CA VAL A 77 -10.26 -3.42 10.11
C VAL A 77 -9.33 -4.55 10.53
N VAL A 78 -9.34 -5.64 9.78
CA VAL A 78 -8.46 -6.80 10.03
C VAL A 78 -7.10 -6.54 9.42
N THR A 79 -6.05 -6.65 10.22
CA THR A 79 -4.65 -6.42 9.83
C THR A 79 -3.69 -7.31 10.61
N VAL A 80 -2.38 -7.10 10.46
CA VAL A 80 -1.32 -7.84 11.17
C VAL A 80 -0.70 -6.99 12.28
N PRO A 81 -0.22 -7.59 13.39
CA PRO A 81 0.55 -6.88 14.40
C PRO A 81 2.04 -6.72 14.01
N PHE A 82 2.54 -7.52 13.09
CA PHE A 82 3.93 -7.52 12.65
C PHE A 82 4.09 -6.69 11.37
N THR A 83 4.22 -5.38 11.53
CA THR A 83 4.38 -4.39 10.47
C THR A 83 4.91 -3.08 11.03
N TRP A 84 5.11 -2.08 10.17
CA TRP A 84 5.30 -0.70 10.60
C TRP A 84 4.04 -0.17 11.28
N ILE A 85 4.21 0.64 12.32
CA ILE A 85 3.11 1.11 13.18
C ILE A 85 1.98 1.81 12.42
N SER A 86 2.29 2.50 11.32
CA SER A 86 1.31 3.27 10.53
C SER A 86 0.14 2.42 10.06
N THR A 87 0.36 1.13 9.72
CA THR A 87 -0.72 0.23 9.29
C THR A 87 -1.83 0.11 10.35
N ALA A 88 -1.46 0.04 11.64
CA ALA A 88 -2.43 -0.01 12.74
C ALA A 88 -2.88 1.38 13.19
N GLU A 89 -1.98 2.36 13.17
CA GLU A 89 -2.21 3.73 13.60
C GLU A 89 -3.31 4.41 12.77
N VAL A 90 -3.27 4.29 11.44
CA VAL A 90 -4.28 4.90 10.56
C VAL A 90 -5.70 4.38 10.84
N ILE A 91 -5.83 3.13 11.28
CA ILE A 91 -7.12 2.55 11.68
C ILE A 91 -7.65 3.30 12.91
N GLY A 92 -6.77 3.56 13.89
CA GLY A 92 -7.10 4.37 15.06
C GLY A 92 -7.42 5.83 14.71
N LEU A 93 -6.68 6.44 13.76
CA LEU A 93 -6.89 7.83 13.32
C LEU A 93 -8.27 8.04 12.67
N VAL A 94 -8.79 7.06 11.95
CA VAL A 94 -10.16 7.12 11.42
C VAL A 94 -11.23 6.75 12.45
N GLY A 95 -10.85 6.43 13.70
CA GLY A 95 -11.75 6.05 14.79
C GLY A 95 -12.24 4.60 14.75
N ALA A 96 -11.70 3.79 13.86
CA ALA A 96 -12.01 2.37 13.76
C ALA A 96 -11.14 1.54 14.72
N LYS A 97 -11.47 0.24 14.85
CA LYS A 97 -10.74 -0.68 15.71
C LYS A 97 -9.88 -1.63 14.87
N PRO A 98 -8.55 -1.70 15.08
CA PRO A 98 -7.73 -2.75 14.48
C PRO A 98 -8.07 -4.11 15.12
N VAL A 99 -8.23 -5.13 14.28
CA VAL A 99 -8.36 -6.52 14.67
C VAL A 99 -7.15 -7.27 14.11
N PHE A 100 -6.32 -7.77 15.01
CA PHE A 100 -5.07 -8.39 14.60
C PHE A 100 -5.23 -9.87 14.32
N VAL A 101 -4.67 -10.30 13.20
CA VAL A 101 -4.44 -11.70 12.82
C VAL A 101 -2.95 -11.92 12.79
N ASP A 102 -2.48 -13.00 13.41
CA ASP A 102 -1.07 -13.32 13.47
C ASP A 102 -0.49 -13.61 12.07
N ILE A 103 0.82 -13.59 11.97
CA ILE A 103 1.55 -13.91 10.75
C ILE A 103 1.77 -15.41 10.61
N ALA A 104 1.91 -15.88 9.37
CA ALA A 104 2.40 -17.20 9.07
C ALA A 104 3.92 -17.26 9.26
N ALA A 105 4.41 -18.29 9.96
CA ALA A 105 5.84 -18.46 10.26
C ALA A 105 6.70 -18.66 9.01
N ALA A 106 6.10 -19.03 7.88
CA ALA A 106 6.81 -19.34 6.64
C ALA A 106 7.30 -18.09 5.89
N ASP A 107 6.51 -17.00 5.93
CA ASP A 107 6.75 -15.82 5.10
C ASP A 107 6.53 -14.49 5.81
N PHE A 108 6.12 -14.53 7.08
CA PHE A 108 5.82 -13.36 7.92
C PHE A 108 4.66 -12.48 7.43
N ASN A 109 3.93 -12.92 6.42
CA ASN A 109 2.69 -12.27 5.99
C ASN A 109 1.50 -12.74 6.84
N ILE A 110 0.36 -12.05 6.71
CA ILE A 110 -0.87 -12.42 7.42
C ILE A 110 -1.21 -13.91 7.21
N ASP A 111 -1.50 -14.61 8.27
CA ASP A 111 -1.98 -16.00 8.19
C ASP A 111 -3.40 -16.03 7.62
N VAL A 112 -3.51 -16.33 6.33
CA VAL A 112 -4.78 -16.30 5.59
C VAL A 112 -5.80 -17.28 6.19
N ASP A 113 -5.34 -18.40 6.78
CA ASP A 113 -6.23 -19.40 7.39
C ASP A 113 -6.94 -18.87 8.65
N ARG A 114 -6.40 -17.82 9.26
CA ARG A 114 -6.96 -17.20 10.48
C ARG A 114 -7.83 -15.97 10.21
N ILE A 115 -7.80 -15.41 9.01
CA ILE A 115 -8.53 -14.17 8.70
C ILE A 115 -10.03 -14.35 8.94
N GLU A 116 -10.62 -15.45 8.45
CA GLU A 116 -12.07 -15.65 8.51
C GLU A 116 -12.61 -15.67 9.94
N ALA A 117 -11.86 -16.27 10.88
CA ALA A 117 -12.23 -16.30 12.30
C ALA A 117 -12.19 -14.91 12.97
N ALA A 118 -11.47 -13.94 12.40
CA ALA A 118 -11.37 -12.57 12.89
C ALA A 118 -12.47 -11.64 12.33
N ILE A 119 -13.23 -12.10 11.33
CA ILE A 119 -14.29 -11.30 10.70
C ILE A 119 -15.52 -11.26 11.63
N THR A 120 -16.04 -10.06 11.86
CA THR A 120 -17.27 -9.80 12.61
C THR A 120 -18.25 -9.00 11.76
N PRO A 121 -19.50 -8.80 12.18
CA PRO A 121 -20.44 -7.91 11.48
C PRO A 121 -20.00 -6.45 11.39
N ARG A 122 -18.97 -6.04 12.15
CA ARG A 122 -18.38 -4.70 12.11
C ARG A 122 -17.17 -4.60 11.19
N THR A 123 -16.65 -5.72 10.72
CA THR A 123 -15.50 -5.72 9.82
C THR A 123 -15.88 -5.10 8.47
N LYS A 124 -15.13 -4.12 8.00
CA LYS A 124 -15.31 -3.46 6.70
C LYS A 124 -14.17 -3.70 5.73
N VAL A 125 -12.95 -3.83 6.26
CA VAL A 125 -11.73 -3.88 5.44
C VAL A 125 -10.81 -4.98 5.94
N LEU A 126 -10.19 -5.68 5.00
CA LEU A 126 -8.97 -6.46 5.21
C LEU A 126 -7.79 -5.61 4.73
N LEU A 127 -6.82 -5.37 5.62
CA LEU A 127 -5.63 -4.57 5.34
C LEU A 127 -4.37 -5.42 5.58
N PRO A 128 -4.08 -6.36 4.67
CA PRO A 128 -2.85 -7.14 4.71
C PRO A 128 -1.65 -6.29 4.29
N VAL A 129 -0.48 -6.63 4.81
CA VAL A 129 0.81 -6.01 4.48
C VAL A 129 1.63 -6.98 3.64
N SER A 130 2.17 -6.52 2.53
CA SER A 130 3.10 -7.27 1.68
C SER A 130 4.53 -7.05 2.18
N LEU A 131 4.93 -7.82 3.22
CA LEU A 131 6.14 -7.57 3.99
C LEU A 131 7.39 -8.13 3.28
N PHE A 132 8.54 -7.46 3.44
CA PHE A 132 9.86 -7.90 2.95
C PHE A 132 9.92 -8.20 1.44
N GLY A 133 9.11 -7.53 0.63
CA GLY A 133 9.05 -7.78 -0.81
C GLY A 133 8.23 -9.02 -1.20
N GLN A 134 7.50 -9.61 -0.26
CA GLN A 134 6.66 -10.78 -0.50
C GLN A 134 5.18 -10.43 -0.33
N MET A 135 4.39 -10.84 -1.29
CA MET A 135 2.94 -10.65 -1.26
C MET A 135 2.27 -11.83 -0.54
N PRO A 136 1.34 -11.60 0.43
CA PRO A 136 0.49 -12.67 0.93
C PRO A 136 -0.38 -13.25 -0.20
N ASP A 137 -1.05 -14.37 0.05
CA ASP A 137 -1.95 -14.96 -0.95
C ASP A 137 -3.19 -14.07 -1.20
N TYR A 138 -3.02 -13.06 -2.06
CA TYR A 138 -4.11 -12.18 -2.45
C TYR A 138 -5.24 -12.89 -3.19
N GLY A 139 -4.97 -14.03 -3.82
CA GLY A 139 -6.02 -14.85 -4.43
C GLY A 139 -7.04 -15.31 -3.39
N ARG A 140 -6.54 -15.87 -2.29
CA ARG A 140 -7.37 -16.32 -1.17
C ARG A 140 -7.97 -15.16 -0.39
N ILE A 141 -7.21 -14.10 -0.13
CA ILE A 141 -7.70 -12.90 0.59
C ILE A 141 -8.85 -12.24 -0.17
N ASN A 142 -8.70 -12.02 -1.47
CA ASN A 142 -9.74 -11.42 -2.31
C ASN A 142 -11.00 -12.31 -2.41
N ALA A 143 -10.82 -13.64 -2.47
CA ALA A 143 -11.95 -14.57 -2.47
C ALA A 143 -12.72 -14.51 -1.15
N LEU A 144 -12.00 -14.46 -0.01
CA LEU A 144 -12.58 -14.32 1.32
C LEU A 144 -13.30 -12.98 1.48
N ALA A 145 -12.66 -11.87 1.09
CA ALA A 145 -13.26 -10.54 1.11
C ALA A 145 -14.55 -10.49 0.30
N LYS A 146 -14.54 -11.06 -0.91
CA LYS A 146 -15.75 -11.16 -1.75
C LYS A 146 -16.87 -11.96 -1.08
N LYS A 147 -16.53 -13.09 -0.43
CA LYS A 147 -17.51 -13.93 0.31
C LYS A 147 -18.23 -13.14 1.41
N HIS A 148 -17.51 -12.26 2.11
CA HIS A 148 -18.02 -11.47 3.23
C HIS A 148 -18.41 -10.03 2.88
N GLY A 149 -18.31 -9.61 1.60
CA GLY A 149 -18.65 -8.25 1.17
C GLY A 149 -17.69 -7.18 1.70
N LEU A 150 -16.42 -7.54 1.92
CA LEU A 150 -15.39 -6.66 2.46
C LEU A 150 -14.52 -6.03 1.37
N ALA A 151 -13.97 -4.86 1.65
CA ALA A 151 -12.92 -4.28 0.83
C ALA A 151 -11.54 -4.83 1.23
N VAL A 152 -10.58 -4.79 0.28
CA VAL A 152 -9.18 -5.12 0.55
C VAL A 152 -8.33 -3.91 0.20
N ILE A 153 -7.50 -3.48 1.15
CA ILE A 153 -6.43 -2.50 0.94
C ILE A 153 -5.10 -3.24 1.08
N GLU A 154 -4.26 -3.22 0.06
CA GLU A 154 -2.88 -3.70 0.16
C GLU A 154 -1.99 -2.60 0.75
N ASP A 155 -1.30 -2.88 1.85
CA ASP A 155 -0.13 -2.10 2.26
C ASP A 155 1.10 -2.68 1.58
N ALA A 156 1.53 -2.01 0.51
CA ALA A 156 2.61 -2.41 -0.37
C ALA A 156 3.91 -1.61 -0.17
N ALA A 157 4.05 -0.93 0.98
CA ALA A 157 5.21 -0.08 1.26
C ALA A 157 6.55 -0.82 1.11
N GLN A 158 6.57 -2.14 1.25
CA GLN A 158 7.78 -2.95 1.14
C GLN A 158 7.80 -3.88 -0.08
N SER A 159 6.81 -3.83 -0.98
CA SER A 159 6.66 -4.84 -2.03
C SER A 159 6.49 -4.27 -3.43
N PHE A 160 6.67 -2.96 -3.63
CA PHE A 160 6.52 -2.36 -4.95
C PHE A 160 7.41 -3.06 -5.98
N GLY A 161 6.78 -3.60 -7.04
CA GLY A 161 7.47 -4.39 -8.08
C GLY A 161 7.47 -5.90 -7.84
N ALA A 162 7.12 -6.40 -6.66
CA ALA A 162 6.88 -7.83 -6.43
C ALA A 162 5.75 -8.35 -7.32
N THR A 163 5.80 -9.64 -7.65
CA THR A 163 4.79 -10.25 -8.54
C THR A 163 4.22 -11.53 -7.94
N GLN A 164 2.92 -11.74 -8.13
CA GLN A 164 2.21 -12.97 -7.77
C GLN A 164 1.24 -13.33 -8.88
N ASN A 165 1.35 -14.54 -9.43
CA ASN A 165 0.48 -15.04 -10.51
C ASN A 165 0.39 -14.08 -11.72
N GLY A 166 1.53 -13.47 -12.11
CA GLY A 166 1.62 -12.54 -13.23
C GLY A 166 1.09 -11.13 -12.96
N LYS A 167 0.61 -10.83 -11.77
CA LYS A 167 0.19 -9.49 -11.34
C LYS A 167 1.22 -8.87 -10.40
N ARG A 168 1.42 -7.57 -10.51
CA ARG A 168 2.30 -6.81 -9.60
C ARG A 168 1.58 -6.40 -8.33
N SER A 169 2.33 -6.28 -7.26
CA SER A 169 1.93 -5.54 -6.06
C SER A 169 1.43 -4.15 -6.47
N CYS A 170 0.47 -3.62 -5.78
CA CYS A 170 -0.35 -2.45 -6.13
C CYS A 170 -1.31 -2.66 -7.33
N GLY A 171 -1.37 -3.86 -7.93
CA GLY A 171 -2.30 -4.21 -9.00
C GLY A 171 -3.17 -5.44 -8.70
N VAL A 172 -3.15 -5.93 -7.45
CA VAL A 172 -3.83 -7.19 -7.05
C VAL A 172 -5.10 -6.97 -6.23
N THR A 173 -5.32 -5.77 -5.73
CA THR A 173 -6.49 -5.38 -4.94
C THR A 173 -7.17 -4.16 -5.54
N ALA A 174 -8.36 -3.81 -5.06
CA ALA A 174 -9.08 -2.62 -5.53
C ALA A 174 -8.37 -1.31 -5.13
N ILE A 175 -7.72 -1.30 -3.97
CA ILE A 175 -6.96 -0.17 -3.45
C ILE A 175 -5.64 -0.71 -2.90
N SER A 176 -4.55 -0.05 -3.21
CA SER A 176 -3.23 -0.35 -2.67
C SER A 176 -2.53 0.94 -2.28
N SER A 177 -1.69 0.86 -1.26
CA SER A 177 -0.84 1.95 -0.76
C SER A 177 0.61 1.54 -0.89
N THR A 178 1.45 2.43 -1.38
CA THR A 178 2.91 2.26 -1.39
C THR A 178 3.61 3.56 -1.01
N SER A 179 4.88 3.50 -0.65
CA SER A 179 5.69 4.67 -0.32
C SER A 179 7.14 4.51 -0.76
#